data_212eae713e107d835f8a65e3b2b6beba
#
_entry.id   212eae713e107d835f8a65e3b2b6beba
#
_cell.length_a   1.000
_cell.length_b   1.000
_cell.length_c   1.000
_cell.angle_alpha   90.00
_cell.angle_beta   90.00
_cell.angle_gamma   90.00
#
_symmetry.space_group_name_H-M   'P 1'
#
loop_
_entity.id
_entity.type
_entity.pdbx_description
1 polymer ?
#
loop_
_entity_poly.entity_id
_entity_poly.type
_entity_poly.pdbx_seq_one_letter_code
_entity_poly.pdbx_strand_id
1 'polypeptide(L)'
;MSDFDRLPIPYRAVATDMLTGNMVVLDHGDIATAMRASMAIPGAFSPVVLDPWILSDGGMVRNIPVDVARSTCADIVIVVNLVEPPPTREKLVQAQQLLSRSMDVMFEVNEKAQLATLTERDILINVPMGDITTSDFHRLPETIPLGEVAARKQTDRLAALSVPAAQYTAWRERITVSQEIEAKIADVRIENLDFVNPASLRTPTQLDAGDTFAVDDISGDARHMAALDELDSVAYRLEGDPAASTLVWMPKEISLGQNVLRPAFGLFADGGGDFKFLLGAQHVRCWVNPLGAQWRKRIQVGDDSVLTTSFYQPFDVGQKTFVEPGAFAQRIVEDVYVEGDRIATHEFIDLGRRIDFGWNVSRNAQLRAGYVYNARRTRVDTGLPVLPEVDADDAGLSLSARYDSRDTPTFATQGLAAAIRYEKVDESLGADRDWESLEAGIRKAIPIGRKYLTWLSLAGGTHLDSDLPFDRYYPPGRAACAAGVPARRAAGQRILGRGVELPAQAEDPVAAQEPGDLCRPRSPGRGPV
;
A
#
# COMPACT_ATOMS: atom_id res chain seq x y z
N MET A 1 -1.38 0.96 34.27
CA MET A 1 -2.53 0.59 33.41
C MET A 1 -3.68 1.49 33.80
N SER A 2 -4.22 2.23 32.87
CA SER A 2 -5.36 3.11 33.13
C SER A 2 -6.63 2.25 33.18
N ASP A 3 -7.35 2.38 34.27
CA ASP A 3 -8.68 1.79 34.50
C ASP A 3 -9.70 2.67 33.76
N PHE A 4 -10.49 2.09 32.85
CA PHE A 4 -11.44 2.84 32.03
C PHE A 4 -12.68 3.31 32.82
N ASP A 5 -12.91 2.82 34.03
CA ASP A 5 -13.91 3.38 34.92
C ASP A 5 -13.52 4.74 35.50
N ARG A 6 -12.23 5.07 35.46
CA ARG A 6 -11.70 6.35 35.93
C ARG A 6 -11.64 7.43 34.84
N LEU A 7 -12.05 7.11 33.62
CA LEU A 7 -12.21 8.09 32.56
C LEU A 7 -13.35 9.07 32.88
N PRO A 8 -13.33 10.28 32.32
CA PRO A 8 -14.43 11.25 32.47
C PRO A 8 -15.81 10.66 32.13
N ILE A 9 -15.85 9.77 31.15
CA ILE A 9 -16.97 8.89 30.80
C ILE A 9 -16.42 7.46 30.83
N PRO A 10 -16.94 6.58 31.72
CA PRO A 10 -16.52 5.17 31.75
C PRO A 10 -16.65 4.51 30.38
N TYR A 11 -15.69 3.67 30.02
CA TYR A 11 -15.61 3.08 28.70
C TYR A 11 -15.40 1.56 28.75
N ARG A 12 -15.99 0.85 27.81
CA ARG A 12 -15.71 -0.57 27.55
C ARG A 12 -15.57 -0.78 26.04
N ALA A 13 -14.59 -1.56 25.64
CA ALA A 13 -14.51 -2.09 24.29
C ALA A 13 -14.78 -3.60 24.33
N VAL A 14 -15.44 -4.10 23.30
CA VAL A 14 -15.70 -5.54 23.15
C VAL A 14 -14.88 -6.06 21.99
N ALA A 15 -14.17 -7.16 22.20
CA ALA A 15 -13.40 -7.85 21.18
C ALA A 15 -13.69 -9.35 21.18
N THR A 16 -13.33 -10.03 20.10
CA THR A 16 -13.42 -11.49 19.99
C THR A 16 -12.02 -12.08 20.14
N ASP A 17 -11.84 -13.00 21.09
CA ASP A 17 -10.63 -13.81 21.15
C ASP A 17 -10.66 -14.88 20.06
N MET A 18 -9.74 -14.80 19.10
CA MET A 18 -9.69 -15.70 17.94
C MET A 18 -9.21 -17.11 18.29
N LEU A 19 -8.61 -17.31 19.47
CA LEU A 19 -8.19 -18.62 19.93
C LEU A 19 -9.36 -19.45 20.47
N THR A 20 -10.30 -18.79 21.17
CA THR A 20 -11.39 -19.46 21.88
C THR A 20 -12.77 -19.17 21.29
N GLY A 21 -12.91 -18.11 20.48
CA GLY A 21 -14.19 -17.60 20.00
C GLY A 21 -15.01 -16.86 21.07
N ASN A 22 -14.43 -16.60 22.24
CA ASN A 22 -15.13 -15.94 23.33
C ASN A 22 -15.08 -14.41 23.23
N MET A 23 -16.08 -13.77 23.82
CA MET A 23 -16.08 -12.33 24.02
C MET A 23 -15.06 -11.93 25.09
N VAL A 24 -14.26 -10.91 24.79
CA VAL A 24 -13.38 -10.23 25.74
C VAL A 24 -13.85 -8.80 25.91
N VAL A 25 -14.12 -8.41 27.16
CA VAL A 25 -14.46 -7.03 27.51
C VAL A 25 -13.20 -6.33 28.01
N LEU A 26 -12.77 -5.30 27.29
CA LEU A 26 -11.59 -4.51 27.62
C LEU A 26 -12.04 -3.30 28.47
N ASP A 27 -11.63 -3.28 29.72
CA ASP A 27 -12.00 -2.29 30.75
C ASP A 27 -10.79 -1.54 31.33
N HIS A 28 -9.58 -1.88 30.91
CA HIS A 28 -8.33 -1.26 31.35
C HIS A 28 -7.23 -1.37 30.29
N GLY A 29 -6.12 -0.66 30.49
CA GLY A 29 -4.96 -0.71 29.60
C GLY A 29 -4.81 0.58 28.78
N ASP A 30 -4.38 0.44 27.54
CA ASP A 30 -4.33 1.53 26.56
C ASP A 30 -5.66 1.59 25.78
N ILE A 31 -6.34 2.73 25.85
CA ILE A 31 -7.67 2.90 25.23
C ILE A 31 -7.60 2.81 23.69
N ALA A 32 -6.52 3.32 23.07
CA ALA A 32 -6.36 3.27 21.62
C ALA A 32 -6.20 1.80 21.15
N THR A 33 -5.44 1.01 21.89
CA THR A 33 -5.30 -0.43 21.65
C THR A 33 -6.62 -1.18 21.84
N ALA A 34 -7.39 -0.84 22.88
CA ALA A 34 -8.70 -1.43 23.11
C ALA A 34 -9.70 -1.10 21.98
N MET A 35 -9.75 0.15 21.54
CA MET A 35 -10.56 0.58 20.38
C MET A 35 -10.12 -0.15 19.11
N ARG A 36 -8.79 -0.24 18.87
CA ARG A 36 -8.22 -0.92 17.71
C ARG A 36 -8.56 -2.41 17.69
N ALA A 37 -8.56 -3.07 18.85
CA ALA A 37 -8.95 -4.47 18.97
C ALA A 37 -10.42 -4.67 18.62
N SER A 38 -11.29 -3.79 19.18
CA SER A 38 -12.74 -3.83 18.97
C SER A 38 -13.18 -3.63 17.53
N MET A 39 -12.39 -2.93 16.72
CA MET A 39 -12.67 -2.65 15.30
C MET A 39 -11.78 -3.44 14.32
N ALA A 40 -11.10 -4.47 14.79
CA ALA A 40 -10.18 -5.28 13.96
C ALA A 40 -10.94 -6.26 13.07
N ILE A 41 -11.64 -5.77 12.05
CA ILE A 41 -12.44 -6.57 11.10
C ILE A 41 -11.53 -7.57 10.38
N PRO A 42 -11.83 -8.90 10.44
CA PRO A 42 -11.06 -9.91 9.74
C PRO A 42 -10.97 -9.67 8.24
N GLY A 43 -9.76 -9.78 7.69
CA GLY A 43 -9.51 -9.51 6.27
C GLY A 43 -9.29 -8.04 5.91
N ALA A 44 -9.72 -7.09 6.75
CA ALA A 44 -9.46 -5.66 6.57
C ALA A 44 -8.32 -5.16 7.47
N PHE A 45 -8.22 -5.71 8.67
CA PHE A 45 -7.21 -5.31 9.66
C PHE A 45 -6.51 -6.51 10.28
N SER A 46 -5.24 -6.33 10.64
CA SER A 46 -4.51 -7.32 11.44
C SER A 46 -5.10 -7.43 12.84
N PRO A 47 -5.15 -8.63 13.44
CA PRO A 47 -5.60 -8.81 14.80
C PRO A 47 -4.68 -8.10 15.80
N VAL A 48 -5.21 -7.78 16.97
CA VAL A 48 -4.44 -7.19 18.07
C VAL A 48 -4.04 -8.30 19.05
N VAL A 49 -2.73 -8.46 19.24
CA VAL A 49 -2.19 -9.43 20.19
C VAL A 49 -2.02 -8.75 21.53
N LEU A 50 -2.82 -9.18 22.53
CA LEU A 50 -2.70 -8.82 23.93
C LEU A 50 -2.64 -10.12 24.73
N ASP A 51 -1.45 -10.52 25.14
CA ASP A 51 -1.24 -11.79 25.84
C ASP A 51 -2.19 -11.95 27.02
N PRO A 52 -2.97 -13.06 27.12
CA PRO A 52 -2.89 -14.29 26.31
C PRO A 52 -3.78 -14.31 25.04
N TRP A 53 -4.41 -13.21 24.64
CA TRP A 53 -5.44 -13.17 23.60
C TRP A 53 -4.91 -12.75 22.24
N ILE A 54 -5.55 -13.25 21.17
CA ILE A 54 -5.47 -12.74 19.81
C ILE A 54 -6.84 -12.14 19.49
N LEU A 55 -6.94 -10.81 19.52
CA LEU A 55 -8.20 -10.09 19.47
C LEU A 55 -8.54 -9.62 18.06
N SER A 56 -9.80 -9.80 17.69
CA SER A 56 -10.41 -9.27 16.47
C SER A 56 -11.73 -8.58 16.80
N ASP A 57 -12.43 -8.09 15.78
CA ASP A 57 -13.66 -7.32 15.89
C ASP A 57 -14.68 -7.96 16.85
N GLY A 58 -15.19 -7.16 17.78
CA GLY A 58 -16.16 -7.60 18.77
C GLY A 58 -17.52 -7.93 18.18
N GLY A 59 -17.86 -7.38 17.01
CA GLY A 59 -19.13 -7.63 16.34
C GLY A 59 -19.36 -9.10 15.98
N MET A 60 -18.30 -9.89 15.84
CA MET A 60 -18.41 -11.34 15.59
C MET A 60 -19.16 -12.07 16.71
N VAL A 61 -19.00 -11.65 17.95
CA VAL A 61 -19.64 -12.27 19.12
C VAL A 61 -20.65 -11.36 19.81
N ARG A 62 -20.49 -10.03 19.70
CA ARG A 62 -21.36 -9.07 20.38
C ARG A 62 -21.36 -7.70 19.67
N ASN A 63 -22.09 -7.58 18.56
CA ASN A 63 -22.13 -6.34 17.77
C ASN A 63 -22.79 -5.18 18.53
N ILE A 64 -23.87 -5.46 19.27
CA ILE A 64 -24.55 -4.51 20.15
C ILE A 64 -24.48 -5.04 21.59
N PRO A 65 -23.52 -4.59 22.42
CA PRO A 65 -23.25 -5.17 23.73
C PRO A 65 -24.17 -4.60 24.85
N VAL A 66 -25.50 -4.83 24.72
CA VAL A 66 -26.49 -4.41 25.76
C VAL A 66 -26.20 -5.04 27.11
N ASP A 67 -25.84 -6.32 27.12
CA ASP A 67 -25.50 -7.06 28.34
C ASP A 67 -24.26 -6.48 29.04
N VAL A 68 -23.25 -6.07 28.30
CA VAL A 68 -22.05 -5.40 28.83
C VAL A 68 -22.43 -4.06 29.46
N ALA A 69 -23.22 -3.23 28.75
CA ALA A 69 -23.67 -1.95 29.28
C ALA A 69 -24.48 -2.13 30.58
N ARG A 70 -25.32 -3.14 30.66
CA ARG A 70 -26.07 -3.45 31.90
C ARG A 70 -25.19 -3.92 33.05
N SER A 71 -24.16 -4.71 32.74
CA SER A 71 -23.22 -5.19 33.76
C SER A 71 -22.41 -4.08 34.42
N THR A 72 -22.29 -2.92 33.75
CA THR A 72 -21.66 -1.70 34.28
C THR A 72 -22.62 -0.77 35.05
N CYS A 73 -23.70 -1.31 35.58
CA CYS A 73 -24.70 -0.59 36.40
C CYS A 73 -25.56 0.43 35.61
N ALA A 74 -25.80 0.23 34.35
CA ALA A 74 -26.70 1.09 33.57
C ALA A 74 -28.19 0.74 33.87
N ASP A 75 -28.94 1.70 34.40
CA ASP A 75 -30.37 1.58 34.61
C ASP A 75 -31.18 1.72 33.33
N ILE A 76 -30.66 2.50 32.37
CA ILE A 76 -31.25 2.77 31.07
C ILE A 76 -30.15 2.66 30.02
N VAL A 77 -30.41 1.91 28.97
CA VAL A 77 -29.47 1.74 27.82
C VAL A 77 -30.01 2.51 26.63
N ILE A 78 -29.13 3.33 26.02
CA ILE A 78 -29.39 3.99 24.73
C ILE A 78 -28.59 3.23 23.71
N VAL A 79 -29.28 2.56 22.78
CA VAL A 79 -28.65 1.81 21.69
C VAL A 79 -28.73 2.63 20.42
N VAL A 80 -27.58 2.85 19.79
CA VAL A 80 -27.49 3.41 18.44
C VAL A 80 -27.17 2.26 17.48
N ASN A 81 -28.14 1.88 16.67
CA ASN A 81 -28.03 0.79 15.72
C ASN A 81 -27.91 1.31 14.30
N LEU A 82 -26.84 0.95 13.59
CA LEU A 82 -26.60 1.30 12.19
C LEU A 82 -27.27 0.26 11.31
N VAL A 83 -28.34 0.67 10.58
CA VAL A 83 -29.13 -0.25 9.78
C VAL A 83 -28.72 -0.12 8.30
N GLU A 84 -28.10 -1.18 7.80
CA GLU A 84 -27.82 -1.32 6.37
C GLU A 84 -28.97 -2.02 5.65
N PRO A 85 -29.31 -1.62 4.42
CA PRO A 85 -30.30 -2.34 3.64
C PRO A 85 -29.78 -3.73 3.25
N PRO A 86 -30.64 -4.76 3.20
CA PRO A 86 -30.21 -6.10 2.82
C PRO A 86 -29.65 -6.06 1.38
N PRO A 87 -28.59 -6.85 1.10
CA PRO A 87 -28.01 -6.89 -0.23
C PRO A 87 -28.99 -7.42 -1.26
N THR A 88 -28.94 -6.92 -2.49
CA THR A 88 -29.74 -7.43 -3.59
C THR A 88 -29.17 -8.75 -4.11
N ARG A 89 -30.01 -9.57 -4.77
CA ARG A 89 -29.62 -10.88 -5.30
C ARG A 89 -28.41 -10.78 -6.25
N GLU A 90 -28.37 -9.70 -7.06
CA GLU A 90 -27.31 -9.46 -8.04
C GLU A 90 -25.95 -9.21 -7.38
N LYS A 91 -25.95 -8.72 -6.14
CA LYS A 91 -24.72 -8.51 -5.34
C LYS A 91 -24.19 -9.78 -4.67
N LEU A 92 -24.88 -10.92 -4.75
CA LEU A 92 -24.49 -12.15 -4.06
C LEU A 92 -24.01 -13.27 -5.01
N VAL A 93 -23.55 -12.90 -6.20
CA VAL A 93 -23.11 -13.89 -7.24
C VAL A 93 -21.63 -14.29 -7.15
N GLN A 94 -20.80 -13.56 -6.37
CA GLN A 94 -19.36 -13.82 -6.25
C GLN A 94 -19.03 -14.44 -4.89
N ALA A 95 -18.07 -15.37 -4.86
CA ALA A 95 -17.67 -16.06 -3.62
C ALA A 95 -17.21 -15.09 -2.50
N GLN A 96 -16.50 -14.02 -2.87
CA GLN A 96 -16.06 -13.00 -1.92
C GLN A 96 -17.24 -12.25 -1.28
N GLN A 97 -18.28 -11.95 -2.05
CA GLN A 97 -19.50 -11.30 -1.56
C GLN A 97 -20.30 -12.21 -0.64
N LEU A 98 -20.34 -13.53 -0.94
CA LEU A 98 -20.94 -14.52 -0.06
C LEU A 98 -20.20 -14.66 1.26
N LEU A 99 -18.86 -14.60 1.24
CA LEU A 99 -18.05 -14.62 2.47
C LEU A 99 -18.33 -13.41 3.35
N SER A 100 -18.34 -12.19 2.79
CA SER A 100 -18.70 -10.97 3.50
C SER A 100 -20.13 -11.09 4.08
N ARG A 101 -21.09 -11.52 3.27
CA ARG A 101 -22.48 -11.71 3.73
C ARG A 101 -22.61 -12.74 4.87
N SER A 102 -21.78 -13.79 4.85
CA SER A 102 -21.78 -14.79 5.95
C SER A 102 -21.39 -14.16 7.28
N MET A 103 -20.43 -13.22 7.27
CA MET A 103 -20.06 -12.45 8.47
C MET A 103 -21.21 -11.53 8.91
N ASP A 104 -21.84 -10.80 7.98
CA ASP A 104 -22.98 -9.93 8.28
C ASP A 104 -24.13 -10.71 8.92
N VAL A 105 -24.43 -11.92 8.43
CA VAL A 105 -25.46 -12.80 9.00
C VAL A 105 -25.14 -13.19 10.46
N MET A 106 -23.87 -13.47 10.76
CA MET A 106 -23.44 -13.74 12.15
C MET A 106 -23.67 -12.52 13.04
N PHE A 107 -23.32 -11.33 12.57
CA PHE A 107 -23.57 -10.07 13.29
C PHE A 107 -25.05 -9.85 13.52
N GLU A 108 -25.89 -10.02 12.50
CA GLU A 108 -27.35 -9.85 12.62
C GLU A 108 -28.01 -10.79 13.64
N VAL A 109 -27.56 -12.05 13.71
CA VAL A 109 -28.11 -13.02 14.69
C VAL A 109 -27.85 -12.57 16.12
N ASN A 110 -26.64 -12.16 16.40
CA ASN A 110 -26.18 -11.67 17.70
C ASN A 110 -26.86 -10.34 18.07
N GLU A 111 -26.95 -9.40 17.11
CA GLU A 111 -27.64 -8.14 17.25
C GLU A 111 -29.12 -8.32 17.65
N LYS A 112 -29.85 -9.15 16.90
CA LYS A 112 -31.26 -9.45 17.20
C LYS A 112 -31.45 -10.01 18.62
N ALA A 113 -30.54 -10.88 19.07
CA ALA A 113 -30.59 -11.44 20.41
C ALA A 113 -30.42 -10.36 21.48
N GLN A 114 -29.48 -9.41 21.27
CA GLN A 114 -29.26 -8.32 22.22
C GLN A 114 -30.39 -7.28 22.20
N LEU A 115 -30.88 -6.90 21.03
CA LEU A 115 -32.01 -5.98 20.89
C LEU A 115 -33.28 -6.53 21.55
N ALA A 116 -33.49 -7.85 21.53
CA ALA A 116 -34.62 -8.50 22.23
C ALA A 116 -34.54 -8.39 23.75
N THR A 117 -33.42 -8.03 24.35
CA THR A 117 -33.25 -7.81 25.81
C THR A 117 -33.61 -6.39 26.25
N LEU A 118 -33.86 -5.48 25.29
CA LEU A 118 -34.25 -4.11 25.59
C LEU A 118 -35.64 -4.08 26.28
N THR A 119 -35.78 -3.20 27.25
CA THR A 119 -37.01 -2.95 27.99
C THR A 119 -37.68 -1.67 27.48
N GLU A 120 -38.90 -1.40 27.93
CA GLU A 120 -39.61 -0.16 27.61
C GLU A 120 -38.89 1.11 28.10
N ARG A 121 -37.99 1.00 29.07
CA ARG A 121 -37.17 2.12 29.57
C ARG A 121 -36.00 2.45 28.66
N ASP A 122 -35.53 1.51 27.87
CA ASP A 122 -34.39 1.67 26.99
C ASP A 122 -34.76 2.40 25.71
N ILE A 123 -33.80 3.08 25.09
CA ILE A 123 -34.03 3.85 23.87
C ILE A 123 -33.25 3.23 22.72
N LEU A 124 -33.95 2.78 21.69
CA LEU A 124 -33.35 2.30 20.44
C LEU A 124 -33.40 3.40 19.36
N ILE A 125 -32.25 3.77 18.85
CA ILE A 125 -32.07 4.73 17.75
C ILE A 125 -31.56 3.96 16.54
N ASN A 126 -32.44 3.65 15.59
CA ASN A 126 -32.06 3.06 14.32
C ASN A 126 -31.65 4.14 13.34
N VAL A 127 -30.39 4.10 12.88
CA VAL A 127 -29.82 5.04 11.89
C VAL A 127 -29.75 4.36 10.54
N PRO A 128 -30.60 4.74 9.57
CA PRO A 128 -30.55 4.17 8.23
C PRO A 128 -29.32 4.69 7.49
N MET A 129 -28.38 3.83 7.17
CA MET A 129 -27.13 4.16 6.52
C MET A 129 -27.24 4.35 5.00
N GLY A 130 -28.36 3.94 4.39
CA GLY A 130 -28.56 4.05 2.95
C GLY A 130 -27.58 3.19 2.16
N ASP A 131 -26.76 3.83 1.33
CA ASP A 131 -25.73 3.17 0.52
C ASP A 131 -24.32 3.24 1.15
N ILE A 132 -24.20 3.81 2.36
CA ILE A 132 -22.92 3.90 3.08
C ILE A 132 -22.66 2.57 3.77
N THR A 133 -21.52 1.97 3.46
CA THR A 133 -21.09 0.69 4.04
C THR A 133 -19.96 0.87 5.05
N THR A 134 -19.66 -0.17 5.82
CA THR A 134 -18.58 -0.20 6.81
C THR A 134 -17.19 0.11 6.21
N SER A 135 -17.01 -0.05 4.89
CA SER A 135 -15.75 0.24 4.18
C SER A 135 -15.61 1.69 3.72
N ASP A 136 -16.66 2.50 3.81
CA ASP A 136 -16.70 3.86 3.27
C ASP A 136 -16.16 4.91 4.25
N PHE A 137 -14.95 4.71 4.80
CA PHE A 137 -14.35 5.62 5.78
C PHE A 137 -14.28 7.08 5.33
N HIS A 138 -14.13 7.34 4.04
CA HIS A 138 -14.11 8.69 3.47
C HIS A 138 -15.47 9.39 3.51
N ARG A 139 -16.56 8.64 3.72
CA ARG A 139 -17.94 9.14 3.82
C ARG A 139 -18.43 9.30 5.27
N LEU A 140 -17.59 9.01 6.28
CA LEU A 140 -17.97 9.15 7.69
C LEU A 140 -18.62 10.50 8.04
N PRO A 141 -18.17 11.67 7.51
CA PRO A 141 -18.86 12.93 7.78
C PRO A 141 -20.34 12.95 7.33
N GLU A 142 -20.71 12.14 6.33
CA GLU A 142 -22.10 12.04 5.85
C GLU A 142 -23.01 11.31 6.85
N THR A 143 -22.44 10.50 7.75
CA THR A 143 -23.22 9.74 8.74
C THR A 143 -23.69 10.58 9.92
N ILE A 144 -23.00 11.68 10.25
CA ILE A 144 -23.34 12.57 11.37
C ILE A 144 -24.78 13.11 11.26
N PRO A 145 -25.18 13.74 10.13
CA PRO A 145 -26.55 14.22 10.00
C PRO A 145 -27.59 13.08 9.98
N LEU A 146 -27.24 11.87 9.51
CA LEU A 146 -28.14 10.71 9.57
C LEU A 146 -28.44 10.32 11.03
N GLY A 147 -27.39 10.28 11.85
CA GLY A 147 -27.50 10.02 13.29
C GLY A 147 -28.33 11.08 14.01
N GLU A 148 -28.11 12.37 13.70
CA GLU A 148 -28.89 13.47 14.27
C GLU A 148 -30.38 13.37 13.94
N VAL A 149 -30.73 13.11 12.68
CA VAL A 149 -32.12 12.92 12.24
C VAL A 149 -32.77 11.73 12.95
N ALA A 150 -32.04 10.62 13.11
CA ALA A 150 -32.55 9.45 13.80
C ALA A 150 -32.76 9.71 15.30
N ALA A 151 -31.82 10.38 15.96
CA ALA A 151 -31.94 10.75 17.38
C ALA A 151 -33.10 11.72 17.62
N ARG A 152 -33.32 12.69 16.73
CA ARG A 152 -34.46 13.63 16.83
C ARG A 152 -35.82 12.93 16.79
N LYS A 153 -35.96 11.77 16.17
CA LYS A 153 -37.21 10.97 16.22
C LYS A 153 -37.50 10.41 17.60
N GLN A 154 -36.52 10.37 18.50
CA GLN A 154 -36.65 9.91 19.88
C GLN A 154 -36.65 11.08 20.89
N THR A 155 -36.89 12.32 20.43
CA THR A 155 -36.76 13.53 21.25
C THR A 155 -37.53 13.44 22.57
N ASP A 156 -38.79 13.00 22.55
CA ASP A 156 -39.62 12.94 23.76
C ASP A 156 -39.06 11.98 24.82
N ARG A 157 -38.54 10.82 24.38
CA ARG A 157 -37.91 9.83 25.26
C ARG A 157 -36.57 10.32 25.80
N LEU A 158 -35.76 10.94 24.96
CA LEU A 158 -34.47 11.52 25.35
C LEU A 158 -34.66 12.71 26.28
N ALA A 159 -35.68 13.56 26.05
CA ALA A 159 -36.02 14.68 26.91
C ALA A 159 -36.43 14.26 28.32
N ALA A 160 -37.09 13.08 28.45
CA ALA A 160 -37.44 12.52 29.77
C ALA A 160 -36.21 12.17 30.62
N LEU A 161 -35.03 12.01 30.00
CA LEU A 161 -33.76 11.75 30.69
C LEU A 161 -32.97 13.03 30.96
N SER A 162 -33.47 14.19 30.57
CA SER A 162 -32.76 15.45 30.75
C SER A 162 -32.64 15.84 32.21
N VAL A 163 -31.52 16.44 32.56
CA VAL A 163 -31.27 17.01 33.88
C VAL A 163 -31.36 18.52 33.83
N PRO A 164 -31.57 19.21 34.99
CA PRO A 164 -31.53 20.68 35.02
C PRO A 164 -30.25 21.26 34.41
N ALA A 165 -30.37 22.40 33.70
CA ALA A 165 -29.26 23.01 32.98
C ALA A 165 -28.01 23.22 33.85
N ALA A 166 -28.17 23.61 35.11
CA ALA A 166 -27.03 23.79 36.04
C ALA A 166 -26.28 22.47 36.32
N GLN A 167 -27.02 21.35 36.47
CA GLN A 167 -26.41 20.03 36.64
C GLN A 167 -25.69 19.58 35.39
N TYR A 168 -26.27 19.82 34.21
CA TYR A 168 -25.66 19.52 32.94
C TYR A 168 -24.35 20.30 32.73
N THR A 169 -24.36 21.61 33.02
CA THR A 169 -23.16 22.44 32.91
C THR A 169 -22.06 21.94 33.85
N ALA A 170 -22.38 21.68 35.12
CA ALA A 170 -21.41 21.14 36.07
C ALA A 170 -20.85 19.77 35.67
N TRP A 171 -21.69 18.91 35.07
CA TRP A 171 -21.22 17.65 34.52
C TRP A 171 -20.31 17.85 33.29
N ARG A 172 -20.71 18.72 32.36
CA ARG A 172 -19.91 19.08 31.17
C ARG A 172 -18.52 19.60 31.57
N GLU A 173 -18.45 20.49 32.53
CA GLU A 173 -17.18 21.01 33.06
C GLU A 173 -16.28 19.90 33.61
N ARG A 174 -16.85 18.91 34.32
CA ARG A 174 -16.09 17.77 34.85
C ARG A 174 -15.55 16.85 33.77
N ILE A 175 -16.30 16.62 32.69
CA ILE A 175 -15.90 15.70 31.61
C ILE A 175 -15.09 16.39 30.51
N THR A 176 -15.10 17.74 30.47
CA THR A 176 -14.28 18.47 29.52
C THR A 176 -12.84 18.48 30.02
N VAL A 177 -12.04 17.60 29.45
CA VAL A 177 -10.60 17.62 29.67
C VAL A 177 -10.05 18.76 28.82
N SER A 178 -9.20 19.62 29.39
CA SER A 178 -8.46 20.60 28.61
C SER A 178 -7.64 19.87 27.55
N GLN A 179 -7.88 20.15 26.28
CA GLN A 179 -7.19 19.48 25.18
C GLN A 179 -5.74 19.95 24.99
N GLU A 180 -5.32 21.00 25.70
CA GLU A 180 -3.97 21.53 25.60
C GLU A 180 -3.05 20.81 26.60
N ILE A 181 -2.53 19.66 26.21
CA ILE A 181 -1.32 19.15 26.86
C ILE A 181 -0.15 19.83 26.18
N GLU A 182 0.24 21.00 26.70
CA GLU A 182 1.54 21.59 26.37
C GLU A 182 2.62 20.78 27.10
N ALA A 183 3.20 19.81 26.42
CA ALA A 183 4.35 19.09 26.92
C ALA A 183 5.60 19.51 26.13
N LYS A 184 6.71 19.76 26.82
CA LYS A 184 8.00 19.95 26.18
C LYS A 184 8.70 18.60 26.02
N ILE A 185 9.14 18.29 24.82
CA ILE A 185 9.91 17.10 24.52
C ILE A 185 11.35 17.33 24.98
N ALA A 186 11.76 16.65 26.04
CA ALA A 186 13.14 16.68 26.52
C ALA A 186 14.03 15.62 25.83
N ASP A 187 13.43 14.49 25.43
CA ASP A 187 14.13 13.38 24.76
C ASP A 187 13.18 12.62 23.84
N VAL A 188 13.72 11.99 22.80
CA VAL A 188 13.00 11.13 21.87
C VAL A 188 13.65 9.75 21.85
N ARG A 189 12.88 8.71 22.19
CA ARG A 189 13.32 7.33 22.24
C ARG A 189 12.49 6.45 21.31
N ILE A 190 13.14 5.45 20.71
CA ILE A 190 12.47 4.45 19.86
C ILE A 190 12.73 3.08 20.49
N GLU A 191 11.68 2.31 20.73
CA GLU A 191 11.72 0.99 21.39
C GLU A 191 11.14 -0.09 20.47
N ASN A 192 11.31 -1.36 20.86
CA ASN A 192 10.67 -2.54 20.24
C ASN A 192 11.04 -2.82 18.77
N LEU A 193 12.28 -2.60 18.38
CA LEU A 193 12.80 -2.95 17.06
C LEU A 193 13.74 -4.15 17.15
N ASP A 194 13.50 -5.16 16.32
CA ASP A 194 14.30 -6.37 16.23
C ASP A 194 15.33 -6.29 15.09
N PHE A 195 14.94 -5.77 13.92
CA PHE A 195 15.82 -5.70 12.74
C PHE A 195 15.96 -4.31 12.12
N VAL A 196 14.97 -3.41 12.28
CA VAL A 196 15.04 -2.04 11.75
C VAL A 196 15.97 -1.20 12.61
N ASN A 197 16.89 -0.47 11.99
CA ASN A 197 17.76 0.45 12.73
C ASN A 197 16.97 1.66 13.24
N PRO A 198 16.92 1.92 14.55
CA PRO A 198 16.20 3.08 15.10
C PRO A 198 16.60 4.43 14.50
N ALA A 199 17.86 4.58 14.09
CA ALA A 199 18.35 5.82 13.49
C ALA A 199 17.70 6.12 12.13
N SER A 200 17.22 5.10 11.40
CA SER A 200 16.50 5.30 10.13
C SER A 200 15.11 5.92 10.33
N LEU A 201 14.51 5.70 11.50
CA LEU A 201 13.19 6.22 11.84
C LEU A 201 13.25 7.66 12.38
N ARG A 202 14.42 8.15 12.77
CA ARG A 202 14.60 9.57 13.16
C ARG A 202 14.60 10.53 11.98
N THR A 203 15.02 10.07 10.80
CA THR A 203 15.08 10.92 9.60
C THR A 203 13.69 11.38 9.10
N PRO A 204 12.61 10.57 9.17
CA PRO A 204 11.28 11.02 8.79
C PRO A 204 10.55 11.84 9.85
N THR A 205 10.99 11.85 11.11
CA THR A 205 10.33 12.63 12.18
C THR A 205 10.75 14.08 12.14
N GLN A 206 9.81 14.98 12.42
CA GLN A 206 10.04 16.42 12.52
C GLN A 206 10.24 16.86 13.98
N LEU A 207 9.78 16.02 14.94
CA LEU A 207 9.83 16.31 16.36
C LEU A 207 11.14 15.83 16.96
N ASP A 208 11.87 16.77 17.53
CA ASP A 208 13.13 16.54 18.23
C ASP A 208 13.08 17.05 19.69
N ALA A 209 14.14 16.74 20.43
CA ALA A 209 14.31 17.26 21.77
C ALA A 209 14.38 18.81 21.76
N GLY A 210 13.56 19.46 22.56
CA GLY A 210 13.40 20.91 22.63
C GLY A 210 12.08 21.43 22.07
N ASP A 211 11.38 20.63 21.27
CA ASP A 211 10.10 21.01 20.68
C ASP A 211 8.95 20.96 21.70
N THR A 212 7.90 21.71 21.40
CA THR A 212 6.64 21.62 22.13
C THR A 212 5.75 20.57 21.44
N PHE A 213 5.19 19.68 22.24
CA PHE A 213 4.30 18.64 21.79
C PHE A 213 3.02 19.24 21.19
N ALA A 214 2.73 18.91 19.95
CA ALA A 214 1.45 19.13 19.32
C ALA A 214 0.90 17.81 18.78
N VAL A 215 -0.37 17.50 19.05
CA VAL A 215 -1.01 16.23 18.66
C VAL A 215 -0.96 16.02 17.15
N ASP A 216 -1.12 17.10 16.38
CA ASP A 216 -1.11 17.03 14.91
C ASP A 216 0.28 16.68 14.35
N ASP A 217 1.35 17.21 14.95
CA ASP A 217 2.73 16.94 14.53
C ASP A 217 3.10 15.47 14.81
N ILE A 218 2.77 14.97 16.00
CA ILE A 218 2.97 13.55 16.35
C ILE A 218 2.16 12.63 15.43
N SER A 219 0.91 12.97 15.17
CA SER A 219 0.09 12.19 14.25
C SER A 219 0.64 12.20 12.83
N GLY A 220 1.31 13.31 12.44
CA GLY A 220 2.05 13.42 11.20
C GLY A 220 3.25 12.47 11.16
N ASP A 221 4.10 12.53 12.18
CA ASP A 221 5.30 11.70 12.31
C ASP A 221 4.96 10.21 12.44
N ALA A 222 3.93 9.85 13.24
CA ALA A 222 3.45 8.48 13.36
C ALA A 222 3.00 7.91 12.00
N ARG A 223 2.26 8.71 11.21
CA ARG A 223 1.84 8.31 9.86
C ARG A 223 3.02 8.17 8.91
N HIS A 224 4.02 9.03 9.02
CA HIS A 224 5.24 8.94 8.23
C HIS A 224 6.03 7.67 8.53
N MET A 225 6.17 7.32 9.81
CA MET A 225 6.81 6.06 10.19
C MET A 225 5.97 4.83 9.80
N ALA A 226 4.66 4.86 10.04
CA ALA A 226 3.77 3.74 9.68
C ALA A 226 3.64 3.51 8.16
N ALA A 227 4.06 4.48 7.34
CA ALA A 227 4.15 4.32 5.89
C ALA A 227 5.39 3.53 5.43
N LEU A 228 6.28 3.13 6.35
CA LEU A 228 7.40 2.24 6.04
C LEU A 228 6.89 0.81 5.89
N ASP A 229 7.30 0.15 4.80
CA ASP A 229 6.87 -1.23 4.49
C ASP A 229 7.31 -2.26 5.56
N GLU A 230 8.28 -1.92 6.40
CA GLU A 230 8.80 -2.76 7.48
C GLU A 230 7.98 -2.70 8.76
N LEU A 231 7.09 -1.72 8.88
CA LEU A 231 6.29 -1.49 10.08
C LEU A 231 4.82 -1.83 9.84
N ASP A 232 4.23 -2.55 10.78
CA ASP A 232 2.79 -2.85 10.81
C ASP A 232 2.00 -1.68 11.42
N SER A 233 2.55 -1.08 12.46
CA SER A 233 1.94 0.04 13.17
C SER A 233 2.98 0.84 13.95
N VAL A 234 2.61 2.06 14.33
CA VAL A 234 3.44 2.91 15.21
C VAL A 234 2.55 3.48 16.29
N ALA A 235 2.88 3.16 17.54
CA ALA A 235 2.28 3.78 18.71
C ALA A 235 3.30 4.74 19.35
N TYR A 236 2.83 5.61 20.23
CA TYR A 236 3.68 6.47 21.02
C TYR A 236 3.14 6.64 22.44
N ARG A 237 4.02 7.02 23.36
CA ARG A 237 3.66 7.47 24.70
C ARG A 237 4.56 8.61 25.14
N LEU A 238 4.04 9.46 26.01
CA LEU A 238 4.82 10.46 26.72
C LEU A 238 5.13 9.95 28.13
N GLU A 239 6.39 10.03 28.53
CA GLU A 239 6.87 9.65 29.84
C GLU A 239 7.44 10.87 30.57
N GLY A 240 7.20 10.95 31.89
CA GLY A 240 7.77 11.99 32.74
C GLY A 240 6.83 13.17 32.99
N ASP A 241 7.43 14.30 33.40
CA ASP A 241 6.71 15.53 33.71
C ASP A 241 6.36 16.28 32.42
N PRO A 242 5.16 16.88 32.28
CA PRO A 242 4.80 17.68 31.12
C PRO A 242 5.81 18.77 30.73
N ALA A 243 6.54 19.32 31.72
CA ALA A 243 7.58 20.32 31.47
C ALA A 243 8.86 19.72 30.84
N ALA A 244 9.07 18.40 30.91
CA ALA A 244 10.25 17.71 30.38
C ALA A 244 9.92 16.24 30.06
N SER A 245 9.03 16.01 29.11
CA SER A 245 8.57 14.69 28.73
C SER A 245 9.53 13.98 27.77
N THR A 246 9.66 12.67 27.89
CA THR A 246 10.27 11.82 26.88
C THR A 246 9.20 11.30 25.93
N LEU A 247 9.33 11.59 24.64
CA LEU A 247 8.51 10.97 23.60
C LEU A 247 9.07 9.60 23.27
N VAL A 248 8.31 8.55 23.56
CA VAL A 248 8.70 7.17 23.27
C VAL A 248 7.89 6.65 22.09
N TRP A 249 8.55 6.43 20.97
CA TRP A 249 7.96 5.75 19.82
C TRP A 249 8.04 4.23 20.02
N MET A 250 6.93 3.54 19.75
CA MET A 250 6.80 2.09 19.84
C MET A 250 6.35 1.53 18.48
N PRO A 251 7.24 1.52 17.47
CA PRO A 251 6.93 0.88 16.21
C PRO A 251 6.82 -0.62 16.40
N LYS A 252 5.91 -1.24 15.66
CA LYS A 252 5.77 -2.67 15.56
C LYS A 252 6.19 -3.11 14.18
N GLU A 253 7.21 -3.94 14.10
CA GLU A 253 7.69 -4.51 12.84
C GLU A 253 6.70 -5.54 12.29
N ILE A 254 6.68 -5.71 10.95
CA ILE A 254 5.82 -6.69 10.29
C ILE A 254 6.13 -8.12 10.76
N SER A 255 5.09 -8.92 10.95
CA SER A 255 5.21 -10.30 11.44
C SER A 255 5.96 -11.25 10.48
N LEU A 256 6.06 -10.89 9.19
CA LEU A 256 6.84 -11.63 8.18
C LEU A 256 8.35 -11.47 8.37
N GLY A 257 8.81 -10.58 9.25
CA GLY A 257 10.20 -10.29 9.50
C GLY A 257 10.92 -9.74 8.26
N GLN A 258 12.23 -10.02 8.17
CA GLN A 258 13.09 -9.49 7.10
C GLN A 258 12.83 -10.09 5.71
N ASN A 259 12.05 -11.17 5.58
CA ASN A 259 11.87 -11.89 4.33
C ASN A 259 10.46 -11.68 3.79
N VAL A 260 10.35 -11.00 2.66
CA VAL A 260 9.08 -10.75 1.98
C VAL A 260 9.05 -11.56 0.69
N LEU A 261 8.02 -12.41 0.50
CA LEU A 261 7.78 -13.18 -0.71
C LEU A 261 6.50 -12.67 -1.36
N ARG A 262 6.57 -12.31 -2.64
CA ARG A 262 5.44 -11.83 -3.44
C ARG A 262 5.25 -12.74 -4.64
N PRO A 263 4.21 -13.55 -4.70
CA PRO A 263 3.85 -14.29 -5.91
C PRO A 263 3.26 -13.34 -6.97
N ALA A 264 3.45 -13.68 -8.24
CA ALA A 264 2.85 -12.98 -9.37
C ALA A 264 2.25 -14.02 -10.33
N PHE A 265 1.07 -13.73 -10.85
CA PHE A 265 0.40 -14.53 -11.87
C PHE A 265 -0.26 -13.59 -12.87
N GLY A 266 -0.09 -13.86 -14.15
CA GLY A 266 -0.70 -13.11 -15.25
C GLY A 266 -1.19 -14.04 -16.35
N LEU A 267 -2.32 -13.68 -16.93
CA LEU A 267 -2.88 -14.29 -18.13
C LEU A 267 -3.21 -13.18 -19.11
N PHE A 268 -2.70 -13.26 -20.31
CA PHE A 268 -2.91 -12.28 -21.36
C PHE A 268 -3.48 -12.96 -22.59
N ALA A 269 -4.53 -12.38 -23.16
CA ALA A 269 -5.09 -12.81 -24.43
C ALA A 269 -5.17 -11.59 -25.33
N ASP A 270 -4.68 -11.70 -26.56
CA ASP A 270 -4.84 -10.67 -27.56
C ASP A 270 -6.05 -10.93 -28.47
N GLY A 271 -6.43 -9.94 -29.30
CA GLY A 271 -7.53 -10.08 -30.25
C GLY A 271 -7.22 -11.00 -31.43
N GLY A 272 -6.00 -11.50 -31.56
CA GLY A 272 -5.54 -12.44 -32.57
C GLY A 272 -5.67 -13.91 -32.17
N GLY A 273 -6.03 -14.17 -30.90
CA GLY A 273 -6.19 -15.53 -30.36
C GLY A 273 -4.93 -16.07 -29.67
N ASP A 274 -3.88 -15.27 -29.56
CA ASP A 274 -2.67 -15.66 -28.83
C ASP A 274 -2.93 -15.53 -27.31
N PHE A 275 -2.48 -16.53 -26.57
CA PHE A 275 -2.62 -16.62 -25.12
C PHE A 275 -1.24 -16.72 -24.49
N LYS A 276 -0.93 -15.75 -23.62
CA LYS A 276 0.34 -15.72 -22.89
C LYS A 276 0.10 -15.86 -21.40
N PHE A 277 0.95 -16.59 -20.72
CA PHE A 277 0.90 -16.72 -19.27
C PHE A 277 2.22 -16.30 -18.62
N LEU A 278 2.08 -15.88 -17.37
CA LEU A 278 3.19 -15.51 -16.51
C LEU A 278 2.96 -16.09 -15.13
N LEU A 279 3.95 -16.80 -14.60
CA LEU A 279 4.00 -17.23 -13.22
C LEU A 279 5.34 -16.78 -12.63
N GLY A 280 5.30 -16.09 -11.50
CA GLY A 280 6.53 -15.57 -10.91
C GLY A 280 6.48 -15.44 -9.41
N ALA A 281 7.63 -15.14 -8.84
CA ALA A 281 7.79 -14.79 -7.44
C ALA A 281 8.94 -13.79 -7.28
N GLN A 282 8.77 -12.86 -6.37
CA GLN A 282 9.82 -11.97 -5.92
C GLN A 282 10.08 -12.19 -4.43
N HIS A 283 11.34 -12.42 -4.08
CA HIS A 283 11.81 -12.50 -2.72
C HIS A 283 12.71 -11.30 -2.41
N VAL A 284 12.41 -10.59 -1.33
CA VAL A 284 13.25 -9.51 -0.82
C VAL A 284 13.59 -9.80 0.62
N ARG A 285 14.90 -9.84 0.93
CA ARG A 285 15.38 -9.82 2.30
C ARG A 285 15.83 -8.39 2.63
N CYS A 286 15.05 -7.72 3.49
CA CYS A 286 15.33 -6.37 3.97
C CYS A 286 16.29 -6.38 5.16
N TRP A 287 16.93 -5.27 5.42
CA TRP A 287 17.76 -5.06 6.61
C TRP A 287 18.85 -6.15 6.79
N VAL A 288 19.52 -6.54 5.70
CA VAL A 288 20.61 -7.52 5.75
C VAL A 288 21.75 -7.03 6.65
N ASN A 289 21.86 -5.70 6.79
CA ASN A 289 22.78 -5.04 7.72
C ASN A 289 22.13 -3.78 8.32
N PRO A 290 22.76 -3.13 9.34
CA PRO A 290 22.21 -1.97 10.03
C PRO A 290 22.01 -0.71 9.17
N LEU A 291 22.52 -0.66 7.94
CA LEU A 291 22.30 0.43 6.98
C LEU A 291 21.04 0.24 6.13
N GLY A 292 20.31 -0.87 6.30
CA GLY A 292 19.12 -1.17 5.53
C GLY A 292 19.41 -1.81 4.16
N ALA A 293 20.50 -2.58 4.05
CA ALA A 293 20.80 -3.31 2.83
C ALA A 293 19.72 -4.34 2.50
N GLN A 294 19.51 -4.58 1.20
CA GLN A 294 18.46 -5.47 0.72
C GLN A 294 19.00 -6.45 -0.32
N TRP A 295 18.62 -7.70 -0.19
CA TRP A 295 18.88 -8.71 -1.21
C TRP A 295 17.58 -9.05 -1.93
N ARG A 296 17.51 -8.74 -3.21
CA ARG A 296 16.35 -8.88 -4.08
C ARG A 296 16.57 -9.99 -5.08
N LYS A 297 15.55 -10.83 -5.25
CA LYS A 297 15.55 -11.95 -6.20
C LYS A 297 14.20 -12.01 -6.87
N ARG A 298 14.17 -12.20 -8.18
CA ARG A 298 12.94 -12.40 -8.96
C ARG A 298 13.13 -13.60 -9.87
N ILE A 299 12.14 -14.45 -9.89
CA ILE A 299 11.98 -15.50 -10.89
C ILE A 299 10.62 -15.33 -11.57
N GLN A 300 10.60 -15.48 -12.87
CA GLN A 300 9.41 -15.46 -13.70
C GLN A 300 9.56 -16.50 -14.77
N VAL A 301 8.51 -17.28 -15.02
CA VAL A 301 8.43 -18.30 -16.07
C VAL A 301 7.15 -18.09 -16.87
N GLY A 302 7.18 -18.42 -18.14
CA GLY A 302 6.10 -18.22 -19.10
C GLY A 302 6.69 -17.96 -20.48
N ASP A 303 5.95 -17.24 -21.31
CA ASP A 303 6.43 -16.80 -22.62
C ASP A 303 7.69 -15.95 -22.45
N ASP A 304 7.68 -15.04 -21.48
CA ASP A 304 8.89 -14.36 -21.03
C ASP A 304 9.38 -14.97 -19.72
N SER A 305 10.62 -15.43 -19.69
CA SER A 305 11.26 -15.99 -18.51
C SER A 305 12.37 -15.07 -18.01
N VAL A 306 12.38 -14.78 -16.71
CA VAL A 306 13.33 -13.82 -16.10
C VAL A 306 13.84 -14.36 -14.78
N LEU A 307 15.14 -14.32 -14.59
CA LEU A 307 15.79 -14.54 -13.31
C LEU A 307 16.67 -13.32 -12.99
N THR A 308 16.41 -12.65 -11.90
CA THR A 308 17.26 -11.52 -11.47
C THR A 308 17.68 -11.68 -10.01
N THR A 309 18.86 -11.17 -9.70
CA THR A 309 19.31 -10.97 -8.33
C THR A 309 20.05 -9.65 -8.24
N SER A 310 19.80 -8.86 -7.18
CA SER A 310 20.58 -7.66 -6.89
C SER A 310 20.73 -7.45 -5.39
N PHE A 311 21.82 -6.78 -5.02
CA PHE A 311 22.12 -6.43 -3.65
C PHE A 311 22.22 -4.91 -3.52
N TYR A 312 21.18 -4.30 -2.95
CA TYR A 312 21.13 -2.88 -2.66
C TYR A 312 21.89 -2.60 -1.37
N GLN A 313 22.97 -1.83 -1.42
CA GLN A 313 23.80 -1.46 -0.29
C GLN A 313 23.82 0.07 -0.13
N PRO A 314 23.07 0.63 0.82
CA PRO A 314 23.20 2.04 1.20
C PRO A 314 24.53 2.29 1.90
N PHE A 315 25.04 3.53 1.75
CA PHE A 315 26.26 3.96 2.44
C PHE A 315 25.99 4.68 3.76
N ASP A 316 24.75 5.09 3.98
CA ASP A 316 24.29 5.77 5.20
C ASP A 316 22.91 5.27 5.62
N VAL A 317 22.56 5.49 6.89
CA VAL A 317 21.26 5.07 7.46
C VAL A 317 20.08 5.81 6.82
N GLY A 318 20.29 7.05 6.37
CA GLY A 318 19.29 7.82 5.63
C GLY A 318 19.12 7.38 4.18
N GLN A 319 19.94 6.38 3.75
CA GLN A 319 19.91 5.79 2.41
C GLN A 319 20.00 6.80 1.27
N LYS A 320 20.73 7.91 1.49
CA LYS A 320 20.88 8.97 0.49
C LYS A 320 21.64 8.49 -0.72
N THR A 321 22.70 7.72 -0.51
CA THR A 321 23.55 7.15 -1.56
C THR A 321 23.69 5.66 -1.39
N PHE A 322 23.86 4.93 -2.49
CA PHE A 322 23.96 3.48 -2.47
C PHE A 322 24.74 2.94 -3.67
N VAL A 323 25.15 1.68 -3.56
CA VAL A 323 25.62 0.85 -4.67
C VAL A 323 24.70 -0.37 -4.81
N GLU A 324 24.45 -0.80 -6.03
CA GLU A 324 23.61 -1.97 -6.31
C GLU A 324 24.22 -2.84 -7.41
N PRO A 325 25.08 -3.81 -7.07
CA PRO A 325 25.46 -4.89 -7.99
C PRO A 325 24.28 -5.83 -8.22
N GLY A 326 24.19 -6.34 -9.46
CA GLY A 326 23.15 -7.29 -9.84
C GLY A 326 23.55 -8.16 -11.02
N ALA A 327 22.80 -9.25 -11.19
CA ALA A 327 22.92 -10.16 -12.33
C ALA A 327 21.50 -10.54 -12.80
N PHE A 328 21.38 -10.81 -14.08
CA PHE A 328 20.12 -11.22 -14.68
C PHE A 328 20.35 -12.24 -15.79
N ALA A 329 19.36 -13.10 -15.96
CA ALA A 329 19.18 -13.96 -17.12
C ALA A 329 17.73 -13.80 -17.57
N GLN A 330 17.52 -13.53 -18.85
CA GLN A 330 16.17 -13.41 -19.40
C GLN A 330 16.06 -14.11 -20.75
N ARG A 331 14.89 -14.63 -21.01
CA ARG A 331 14.46 -15.18 -22.29
C ARG A 331 13.16 -14.49 -22.67
N ILE A 332 13.18 -13.82 -23.79
CA ILE A 332 12.04 -13.09 -24.35
C ILE A 332 11.70 -13.71 -25.69
N VAL A 333 10.43 -13.96 -25.93
CA VAL A 333 9.92 -14.49 -27.20
C VAL A 333 9.07 -13.44 -27.90
N GLU A 334 9.47 -13.07 -29.12
CA GLU A 334 8.80 -12.05 -29.90
C GLU A 334 8.35 -12.59 -31.27
N ASP A 335 7.10 -12.33 -31.61
CA ASP A 335 6.53 -12.71 -32.90
C ASP A 335 6.85 -11.67 -33.96
N VAL A 336 7.26 -12.13 -35.14
CA VAL A 336 7.52 -11.32 -36.31
C VAL A 336 6.36 -11.41 -37.29
N TYR A 337 5.79 -10.25 -37.61
CA TYR A 337 4.63 -10.14 -38.50
C TYR A 337 5.01 -9.43 -39.81
N VAL A 338 4.55 -9.97 -40.92
CA VAL A 338 4.60 -9.33 -42.24
C VAL A 338 3.19 -9.25 -42.81
N GLU A 339 2.75 -8.05 -43.20
CA GLU A 339 1.41 -7.79 -43.73
C GLU A 339 0.24 -8.26 -42.83
N GLY A 340 0.54 -8.52 -41.56
CA GLY A 340 -0.44 -8.96 -40.54
C GLY A 340 -0.43 -10.45 -40.24
N ASP A 341 0.36 -11.24 -40.97
CA ASP A 341 0.54 -12.66 -40.71
C ASP A 341 1.80 -12.91 -39.89
N ARG A 342 1.74 -13.75 -38.85
CA ARG A 342 2.89 -14.20 -38.08
C ARG A 342 3.72 -15.13 -38.93
N ILE A 343 4.94 -14.73 -39.29
CA ILE A 343 5.83 -15.49 -40.18
C ILE A 343 6.97 -16.18 -39.42
N ALA A 344 7.32 -15.67 -38.25
CA ALA A 344 8.35 -16.25 -37.40
C ALA A 344 8.17 -15.82 -35.94
N THR A 345 8.76 -16.60 -35.06
CA THR A 345 8.94 -16.28 -33.63
C THR A 345 10.43 -16.29 -33.35
N HIS A 346 10.94 -15.20 -32.77
CA HIS A 346 12.33 -15.03 -32.37
C HIS A 346 12.49 -15.11 -30.86
N GLU A 347 13.53 -15.79 -30.45
CA GLU A 347 13.95 -15.91 -29.06
C GLU A 347 15.17 -15.01 -28.82
N PHE A 348 15.07 -14.16 -27.81
CA PHE A 348 16.14 -13.31 -27.31
C PHE A 348 16.57 -13.81 -25.93
N ILE A 349 17.82 -14.22 -25.79
CA ILE A 349 18.40 -14.70 -24.56
C ILE A 349 19.47 -13.69 -24.13
N ASP A 350 19.29 -13.11 -22.95
CA ASP A 350 20.24 -12.19 -22.34
C ASP A 350 20.78 -12.78 -21.04
N LEU A 351 22.11 -12.76 -20.90
CA LEU A 351 22.79 -13.07 -19.66
C LEU A 351 23.68 -11.88 -19.27
N GLY A 352 23.34 -11.20 -18.18
CA GLY A 352 24.00 -9.96 -17.88
C GLY A 352 24.30 -9.72 -16.41
N ARG A 353 25.13 -8.72 -16.19
CA ARG A 353 25.50 -8.19 -14.88
C ARG A 353 25.54 -6.68 -14.93
N ARG A 354 25.26 -6.03 -13.81
CA ARG A 354 25.28 -4.58 -13.69
C ARG A 354 25.81 -4.15 -12.34
N ILE A 355 26.32 -2.96 -12.27
CA ILE A 355 26.62 -2.28 -11.04
C ILE A 355 26.20 -0.83 -11.15
N ASP A 356 25.30 -0.41 -10.27
CA ASP A 356 24.78 0.96 -10.25
C ASP A 356 25.24 1.68 -8.98
N PHE A 357 25.60 2.95 -9.13
CA PHE A 357 25.71 3.90 -8.04
C PHE A 357 24.50 4.82 -8.10
N GLY A 358 23.83 5.00 -6.97
CA GLY A 358 22.60 5.76 -6.93
C GLY A 358 22.58 6.84 -5.86
N TRP A 359 21.80 7.86 -6.13
CA TRP A 359 21.51 8.94 -5.23
C TRP A 359 20.00 9.15 -5.11
N ASN A 360 19.46 9.00 -3.90
CA ASN A 360 18.09 9.33 -3.54
C ASN A 360 18.03 10.84 -3.26
N VAL A 361 17.72 11.63 -4.29
CA VAL A 361 17.64 13.10 -4.20
C VAL A 361 16.52 13.52 -3.26
N SER A 362 15.42 12.79 -3.30
CA SER A 362 14.28 12.94 -2.40
C SER A 362 13.59 11.58 -2.22
N ARG A 363 12.53 11.54 -1.42
CA ARG A 363 11.70 10.34 -1.25
C ARG A 363 11.08 9.84 -2.58
N ASN A 364 10.86 10.78 -3.50
CA ASN A 364 10.19 10.51 -4.77
C ASN A 364 11.16 10.51 -5.97
N ALA A 365 12.41 10.94 -5.80
CA ALA A 365 13.36 11.14 -6.89
C ALA A 365 14.68 10.41 -6.65
N GLN A 366 15.14 9.71 -7.67
CA GLN A 366 16.38 8.95 -7.66
C GLN A 366 17.15 9.14 -8.96
N LEU A 367 18.46 9.27 -8.84
CA LEU A 367 19.42 9.24 -9.94
C LEU A 367 20.30 8.00 -9.82
N ARG A 368 20.64 7.40 -10.96
CA ARG A 368 21.57 6.27 -11.04
C ARG A 368 22.57 6.47 -12.17
N ALA A 369 23.78 6.04 -11.95
CA ALA A 369 24.82 5.86 -12.95
C ALA A 369 25.44 4.48 -12.77
N GLY A 370 25.56 3.71 -13.83
CA GLY A 370 26.02 2.34 -13.71
C GLY A 370 26.75 1.85 -14.97
N TYR A 371 27.38 0.69 -14.80
CA TYR A 371 27.94 -0.11 -15.88
C TYR A 371 27.12 -1.37 -16.04
N VAL A 372 26.79 -1.72 -17.29
CA VAL A 372 26.08 -2.95 -17.66
C VAL A 372 26.91 -3.74 -18.66
N TYR A 373 26.92 -5.06 -18.46
CA TYR A 373 27.42 -6.03 -19.42
C TYR A 373 26.33 -7.06 -19.68
N ASN A 374 26.05 -7.35 -20.96
CA ASN A 374 25.00 -8.25 -21.38
C ASN A 374 25.45 -9.08 -22.59
N ALA A 375 25.61 -10.39 -22.42
CA ALA A 375 25.77 -11.33 -23.52
C ALA A 375 24.38 -11.64 -24.10
N ARG A 376 24.13 -11.19 -25.33
CA ARG A 376 22.87 -11.40 -26.05
C ARG A 376 23.00 -12.42 -27.16
N ARG A 377 22.05 -13.34 -27.19
CA ARG A 377 21.87 -14.29 -28.28
C ARG A 377 20.47 -14.19 -28.82
N THR A 378 20.34 -14.14 -30.16
CA THR A 378 19.05 -14.20 -30.83
C THR A 378 19.00 -15.42 -31.72
N ARG A 379 17.85 -16.12 -31.70
CA ARG A 379 17.60 -17.32 -32.51
C ARG A 379 16.19 -17.32 -33.02
N VAL A 380 16.01 -18.02 -34.16
CA VAL A 380 14.67 -18.34 -34.64
C VAL A 380 14.13 -19.50 -33.84
N ASP A 381 13.03 -19.31 -33.12
CA ASP A 381 12.33 -20.37 -32.41
C ASP A 381 11.43 -21.17 -33.37
N THR A 382 10.63 -20.46 -34.16
CA THR A 382 9.69 -21.09 -35.11
C THR A 382 9.53 -20.21 -36.34
N GLY A 383 9.36 -20.80 -37.53
CA GLY A 383 9.05 -20.12 -38.78
C GLY A 383 10.26 -19.83 -39.68
N LEU A 384 10.19 -18.76 -40.45
CA LEU A 384 11.22 -18.39 -41.42
C LEU A 384 12.37 -17.58 -40.79
N PRO A 385 13.64 -17.80 -41.16
CA PRO A 385 14.79 -17.04 -40.65
C PRO A 385 14.85 -15.64 -41.30
N VAL A 386 13.84 -14.83 -40.97
CA VAL A 386 13.71 -13.46 -41.59
C VAL A 386 14.61 -12.41 -40.95
N LEU A 387 15.05 -12.66 -39.71
CA LEU A 387 16.02 -11.82 -39.00
C LEU A 387 17.33 -12.60 -38.80
N PRO A 388 18.50 -11.96 -38.85
CA PRO A 388 19.75 -12.65 -38.60
C PRO A 388 19.86 -13.14 -37.15
N GLU A 389 20.51 -14.27 -36.92
CA GLU A 389 20.94 -14.67 -35.59
C GLU A 389 22.06 -13.76 -35.12
N VAL A 390 22.02 -13.31 -33.89
CA VAL A 390 23.02 -12.46 -33.25
C VAL A 390 23.61 -13.19 -32.05
N ASP A 391 24.91 -13.14 -31.93
CA ASP A 391 25.67 -13.49 -30.73
C ASP A 391 26.64 -12.32 -30.49
N ALA A 392 26.27 -11.44 -29.55
CA ALA A 392 27.00 -10.20 -29.33
C ALA A 392 27.01 -9.82 -27.85
N ASP A 393 28.16 -9.35 -27.40
CA ASP A 393 28.33 -8.79 -26.07
C ASP A 393 28.12 -7.26 -26.14
N ASP A 394 27.22 -6.77 -25.31
CA ASP A 394 27.00 -5.34 -25.10
C ASP A 394 27.58 -4.92 -23.74
N ALA A 395 28.44 -3.95 -23.73
CA ALA A 395 29.06 -3.41 -22.52
C ALA A 395 29.02 -1.89 -22.55
N GLY A 396 28.52 -1.25 -21.51
CA GLY A 396 28.31 0.18 -21.58
C GLY A 396 27.94 0.84 -20.27
N LEU A 397 27.69 2.15 -20.37
CA LEU A 397 27.27 2.99 -19.27
C LEU A 397 25.75 3.24 -19.35
N SER A 398 25.10 3.21 -18.20
CA SER A 398 23.68 3.53 -18.06
C SER A 398 23.52 4.71 -17.10
N LEU A 399 22.77 5.74 -17.51
CA LEU A 399 22.33 6.84 -16.65
C LEU A 399 20.81 6.83 -16.59
N SER A 400 20.26 6.93 -15.39
CA SER A 400 18.80 6.99 -15.24
C SER A 400 18.37 7.96 -14.16
N ALA A 401 17.22 8.60 -14.40
CA ALA A 401 16.51 9.38 -13.40
C ALA A 401 15.08 8.87 -13.30
N ARG A 402 14.59 8.76 -12.07
CA ARG A 402 13.24 8.29 -11.77
C ARG A 402 12.57 9.23 -10.79
N TYR A 403 11.28 9.45 -11.00
CA TYR A 403 10.40 10.16 -10.09
C TYR A 403 9.11 9.37 -9.89
N ASP A 404 8.69 9.15 -8.64
CA ASP A 404 7.45 8.45 -8.32
C ASP A 404 6.76 9.10 -7.12
N SER A 405 5.63 9.72 -7.35
CA SER A 405 4.77 10.34 -6.35
C SER A 405 3.41 9.66 -6.22
N ARG A 406 3.28 8.45 -6.74
CA ARG A 406 2.03 7.68 -6.64
C ARG A 406 1.75 7.32 -5.18
N ASP A 407 0.47 7.31 -4.82
CA ASP A 407 0.00 6.90 -3.48
C ASP A 407 0.22 5.40 -3.22
N THR A 408 0.06 4.56 -4.24
CA THR A 408 0.39 3.13 -4.18
C THR A 408 1.09 2.70 -5.48
N PRO A 409 1.94 1.66 -5.47
CA PRO A 409 2.62 1.21 -6.70
C PRO A 409 1.70 0.43 -7.63
N THR A 410 0.73 -0.30 -7.09
CA THR A 410 -0.05 -1.30 -7.83
C THR A 410 -1.36 -0.72 -8.36
N PHE A 411 -2.11 -0.02 -7.51
CA PHE A 411 -3.41 0.59 -7.86
C PHE A 411 -3.43 2.05 -7.42
N ALA A 412 -2.50 2.84 -7.97
CA ALA A 412 -2.43 4.24 -7.62
C ALA A 412 -3.71 4.97 -8.03
N THR A 413 -4.29 5.71 -7.10
CA THR A 413 -5.47 6.55 -7.34
C THR A 413 -5.09 7.98 -7.67
N GLN A 414 -3.87 8.39 -7.34
CA GLN A 414 -3.32 9.71 -7.63
C GLN A 414 -1.80 9.66 -7.73
N GLY A 415 -1.21 10.71 -8.32
CA GLY A 415 0.23 10.87 -8.42
C GLY A 415 0.76 10.58 -9.81
N LEU A 416 2.08 10.65 -9.94
CA LEU A 416 2.83 10.60 -11.18
C LEU A 416 4.04 9.68 -11.01
N ALA A 417 4.27 8.80 -11.96
CA ALA A 417 5.54 8.11 -12.15
C ALA A 417 6.18 8.57 -13.45
N ALA A 418 7.48 8.88 -13.45
CA ALA A 418 8.26 9.23 -14.62
C ALA A 418 9.65 8.62 -14.52
N ALA A 419 10.19 8.22 -15.65
CA ALA A 419 11.56 7.72 -15.74
C ALA A 419 12.19 8.16 -17.07
N ILE A 420 13.50 8.37 -17.04
CA ILE A 420 14.33 8.55 -18.21
C ILE A 420 15.57 7.69 -18.04
N ARG A 421 15.99 7.04 -19.13
CA ARG A 421 17.19 6.20 -19.16
C ARG A 421 17.97 6.51 -20.42
N TYR A 422 19.27 6.73 -20.27
CA TYR A 422 20.24 6.81 -21.33
C TYR A 422 21.22 5.64 -21.20
N GLU A 423 21.50 4.96 -22.29
CA GLU A 423 22.48 3.90 -22.37
C GLU A 423 23.45 4.18 -23.51
N LYS A 424 24.73 4.04 -23.24
CA LYS A 424 25.83 4.10 -24.20
C LYS A 424 26.62 2.81 -24.11
N VAL A 425 26.52 1.99 -25.11
CA VAL A 425 27.33 0.78 -25.32
C VAL A 425 28.49 1.15 -26.26
N ASP A 426 29.69 0.70 -25.91
CA ASP A 426 30.91 1.15 -26.56
C ASP A 426 31.96 0.02 -26.55
N GLU A 427 32.58 -0.23 -27.69
CA GLU A 427 33.60 -1.27 -27.88
C GLU A 427 34.78 -1.08 -26.91
N SER A 428 35.12 0.16 -26.56
CA SER A 428 36.19 0.45 -25.58
C SER A 428 35.85 -0.02 -24.15
N LEU A 429 34.56 -0.28 -23.87
CA LEU A 429 34.06 -0.80 -22.62
C LEU A 429 33.89 -2.31 -22.63
N GLY A 430 34.20 -2.99 -23.73
CA GLY A 430 34.14 -4.43 -23.88
C GLY A 430 32.92 -4.95 -24.64
N ALA A 431 32.24 -4.10 -25.40
CA ALA A 431 31.19 -4.50 -26.31
C ALA A 431 31.75 -4.95 -27.69
N ASP A 432 30.95 -5.74 -28.40
CA ASP A 432 31.23 -6.11 -29.81
C ASP A 432 30.76 -5.04 -30.82
N ARG A 433 30.04 -4.03 -30.33
CA ARG A 433 29.38 -3.02 -31.17
C ARG A 433 29.07 -1.75 -30.39
N ASP A 434 28.97 -0.62 -31.11
CA ASP A 434 28.62 0.68 -30.52
C ASP A 434 27.16 1.02 -30.79
N TRP A 435 26.46 1.51 -29.77
CA TRP A 435 25.14 2.09 -29.91
C TRP A 435 24.77 2.99 -28.72
N GLU A 436 23.85 3.92 -28.93
CA GLU A 436 23.33 4.82 -27.92
C GLU A 436 21.82 4.87 -27.96
N SER A 437 21.18 4.84 -26.81
CA SER A 437 19.72 4.95 -26.72
C SER A 437 19.28 5.87 -25.59
N LEU A 438 18.13 6.50 -25.80
CA LEU A 438 17.44 7.31 -24.81
C LEU A 438 15.99 6.87 -24.75
N GLU A 439 15.56 6.44 -23.57
CA GLU A 439 14.19 6.05 -23.27
C GLU A 439 13.59 7.01 -22.26
N ALA A 440 12.30 7.32 -22.40
CA ALA A 440 11.56 8.08 -21.40
C ALA A 440 10.11 7.60 -21.32
N GLY A 441 9.58 7.61 -20.10
CA GLY A 441 8.19 7.26 -19.84
C GLY A 441 7.59 8.09 -18.72
N ILE A 442 6.29 8.34 -18.82
CA ILE A 442 5.51 9.05 -17.81
C ILE A 442 4.14 8.40 -17.70
N ARG A 443 3.69 8.20 -16.47
CA ARG A 443 2.36 7.67 -16.18
C ARG A 443 1.73 8.46 -15.04
N LYS A 444 0.49 8.91 -15.25
CA LYS A 444 -0.25 9.72 -14.29
C LYS A 444 -1.60 9.08 -14.00
N ALA A 445 -1.91 8.89 -12.72
CA ALA A 445 -3.24 8.54 -12.25
C ALA A 445 -4.09 9.80 -12.14
N ILE A 446 -5.27 9.79 -12.74
CA ILE A 446 -6.19 10.93 -12.81
C ILE A 446 -7.56 10.46 -12.30
N PRO A 447 -7.97 10.85 -11.08
CA PRO A 447 -9.31 10.56 -10.60
C PRO A 447 -10.35 11.37 -11.39
N ILE A 448 -11.41 10.70 -11.86
CA ILE A 448 -12.54 11.32 -12.55
C ILE A 448 -13.75 11.24 -11.62
N GLY A 449 -14.01 12.32 -10.88
CA GLY A 449 -15.03 12.33 -9.84
C GLY A 449 -14.68 11.33 -8.71
N ARG A 450 -15.72 10.81 -8.01
CA ARG A 450 -15.51 9.90 -6.86
C ARG A 450 -15.51 8.41 -7.21
N LYS A 451 -15.86 8.02 -8.43
CA LYS A 451 -16.12 6.61 -8.81
C LYS A 451 -15.20 6.07 -9.90
N TYR A 452 -14.53 6.93 -10.63
CA TYR A 452 -13.73 6.52 -11.79
C TYR A 452 -12.30 7.00 -11.69
N LEU A 453 -11.39 6.17 -12.16
CA LEU A 453 -9.98 6.46 -12.27
C LEU A 453 -9.57 6.24 -13.72
N THR A 454 -8.75 7.12 -14.26
CA THR A 454 -8.10 6.91 -15.56
C THR A 454 -6.60 7.07 -15.43
N TRP A 455 -5.88 6.43 -16.34
CA TRP A 455 -4.45 6.51 -16.42
C TRP A 455 -4.06 7.14 -17.74
N LEU A 456 -3.15 8.10 -17.67
CA LEU A 456 -2.50 8.65 -18.85
C LEU A 456 -1.05 8.15 -18.87
N SER A 457 -0.70 7.38 -19.90
CA SER A 457 0.67 6.88 -20.10
C SER A 457 1.22 7.40 -21.41
N LEU A 458 2.49 7.82 -21.39
CA LEU A 458 3.26 8.21 -22.55
C LEU A 458 4.66 7.61 -22.39
N ALA A 459 5.11 6.85 -23.37
CA ALA A 459 6.46 6.31 -23.39
C ALA A 459 7.04 6.42 -24.80
N GLY A 460 8.35 6.55 -24.89
CA GLY A 460 9.05 6.61 -26.16
C GLY A 460 10.55 6.45 -25.99
N GLY A 461 11.22 6.08 -27.07
CA GLY A 461 12.65 5.95 -27.12
C GLY A 461 13.20 6.38 -28.47
N THR A 462 14.47 6.71 -28.50
CA THR A 462 15.21 7.06 -29.69
C THR A 462 16.65 6.60 -29.55
N HIS A 463 17.30 6.31 -30.67
CA HIS A 463 18.75 6.24 -30.75
C HIS A 463 19.34 7.63 -31.02
N LEU A 464 20.54 7.85 -30.59
CA LEU A 464 21.26 9.09 -30.82
C LEU A 464 22.26 8.86 -31.96
N ASP A 465 23.42 9.07 -32.01
CA ASP A 465 24.38 9.15 -33.12
C ASP A 465 24.71 7.83 -33.86
N SER A 466 24.06 6.70 -33.56
CA SER A 466 24.36 5.40 -34.21
C SER A 466 23.10 4.70 -34.67
N ASP A 467 23.24 3.82 -35.68
CA ASP A 467 22.14 2.91 -36.03
C ASP A 467 21.98 1.86 -34.93
N LEU A 468 20.81 1.86 -34.29
CA LEU A 468 20.49 0.88 -33.28
C LEU A 468 20.50 -0.52 -33.92
N PRO A 469 21.20 -1.52 -33.37
CA PRO A 469 21.11 -2.90 -33.84
C PRO A 469 19.65 -3.39 -33.84
N PHE A 470 19.26 -4.16 -34.85
CA PHE A 470 17.86 -4.59 -35.02
C PHE A 470 17.28 -5.30 -33.77
N ASP A 471 18.11 -6.04 -33.05
CA ASP A 471 17.78 -6.76 -31.83
C ASP A 471 17.63 -5.85 -30.61
N ARG A 472 17.88 -4.55 -30.77
CA ARG A 472 17.65 -3.48 -29.81
C ARG A 472 16.54 -2.52 -30.22
N TYR A 473 15.94 -2.72 -31.41
CA TYR A 473 14.72 -1.99 -31.74
C TYR A 473 13.63 -2.30 -30.73
N TYR A 474 12.95 -1.25 -30.29
CA TYR A 474 11.78 -1.41 -29.43
C TYR A 474 10.69 -2.12 -30.22
N PRO A 475 10.27 -3.34 -29.82
CA PRO A 475 9.14 -3.95 -30.47
C PRO A 475 7.93 -3.02 -30.27
N PRO A 476 7.23 -2.65 -31.38
CA PRO A 476 6.08 -1.75 -31.30
C PRO A 476 4.99 -2.23 -30.33
N GLY A 477 4.96 -3.52 -30.01
CA GLY A 477 4.06 -4.13 -29.05
C GLY A 477 4.26 -3.69 -27.60
N ARG A 478 5.50 -3.52 -27.13
CA ARG A 478 5.74 -3.09 -25.73
C ARG A 478 5.42 -1.62 -25.49
N ALA A 479 5.78 -0.74 -26.41
CA ALA A 479 5.39 0.68 -26.34
C ALA A 479 3.90 0.87 -26.68
N ALA A 480 3.32 0.03 -27.55
CA ALA A 480 1.95 0.13 -27.99
C ALA A 480 0.96 -0.53 -27.02
N CYS A 481 1.33 -1.59 -26.28
CA CYS A 481 0.53 -2.12 -25.18
C CYS A 481 0.38 -1.08 -24.05
N ALA A 482 1.44 -0.30 -23.78
CA ALA A 482 1.36 0.83 -22.85
C ALA A 482 0.51 1.99 -23.39
N ALA A 483 0.21 2.05 -24.67
CA ALA A 483 -0.45 3.18 -25.33
C ALA A 483 -1.81 2.85 -25.98
N GLY A 484 -2.30 1.59 -25.92
CA GLY A 484 -3.56 1.19 -26.54
C GLY A 484 -3.58 1.29 -28.06
N VAL A 485 -2.41 1.30 -28.73
CA VAL A 485 -2.29 1.38 -30.20
C VAL A 485 -2.09 -0.03 -30.77
N PRO A 486 -2.92 -0.47 -31.74
CA PRO A 486 -2.71 -1.77 -32.39
C PRO A 486 -1.33 -1.86 -33.04
N ALA A 487 -0.66 -2.99 -32.88
CA ALA A 487 0.71 -3.27 -33.32
C ALA A 487 1.01 -3.12 -34.83
N ARG A 488 0.08 -2.60 -35.62
CA ARG A 488 0.12 -2.61 -37.08
C ARG A 488 0.93 -1.50 -37.76
N ARG A 489 1.55 -0.56 -37.06
CA ARG A 489 2.34 0.52 -37.72
C ARG A 489 3.50 0.97 -36.88
N ALA A 490 4.68 0.49 -37.14
CA ALA A 490 5.92 1.25 -37.14
C ALA A 490 7.15 0.36 -37.31
N ALA A 491 7.56 0.10 -38.54
CA ALA A 491 8.96 -0.04 -38.85
C ALA A 491 9.47 1.37 -39.12
N GLY A 492 9.94 2.07 -38.10
CA GLY A 492 10.41 3.45 -38.21
C GLY A 492 11.14 3.91 -36.97
N GLN A 493 12.17 4.68 -37.18
CA GLN A 493 13.21 5.10 -36.24
C GLN A 493 12.75 5.98 -35.06
N ARG A 494 11.44 6.23 -34.84
CA ARG A 494 10.88 7.00 -33.71
C ARG A 494 9.51 6.49 -33.38
N ILE A 495 9.33 6.06 -32.12
CA ILE A 495 8.03 5.62 -31.62
C ILE A 495 7.54 6.59 -30.55
N LEU A 496 6.45 7.29 -30.85
CA LEU A 496 5.68 8.10 -29.91
C LEU A 496 4.28 7.48 -29.80
N GLY A 497 3.95 6.89 -28.65
CA GLY A 497 2.62 6.35 -28.38
C GLY A 497 1.84 7.23 -27.41
N ARG A 498 0.58 7.53 -27.73
CA ARG A 498 -0.40 8.11 -26.80
C ARG A 498 -1.54 7.13 -26.62
N GLY A 499 -1.87 6.79 -25.39
CA GLY A 499 -3.01 5.93 -25.09
C GLY A 499 -3.73 6.33 -23.82
N VAL A 500 -5.04 6.10 -23.81
CA VAL A 500 -5.90 6.14 -22.61
C VAL A 500 -6.24 4.69 -22.31
N GLU A 501 -5.72 4.14 -21.21
CA GLU A 501 -6.01 2.77 -20.80
C GLU A 501 -7.19 2.73 -19.83
N LEU A 502 -8.15 1.87 -20.09
CA LEU A 502 -9.05 1.31 -19.09
C LEU A 502 -8.28 0.23 -18.31
N PRO A 503 -8.57 -0.02 -17.02
CA PRO A 503 -7.72 -0.80 -16.14
C PRO A 503 -7.67 -2.28 -16.55
N ALA A 504 -6.68 -2.61 -17.37
CA ALA A 504 -6.23 -3.97 -17.57
C ALA A 504 -4.73 -4.02 -17.27
N GLN A 505 -4.34 -5.01 -16.51
CA GLN A 505 -2.97 -5.24 -16.06
C GLN A 505 -2.00 -5.30 -17.23
N ALA A 506 -1.39 -4.17 -17.58
CA ALA A 506 -0.29 -4.14 -18.52
C ALA A 506 1.00 -3.86 -17.75
N GLU A 507 2.04 -4.64 -18.04
CA GLU A 507 3.38 -4.41 -17.52
C GLU A 507 3.85 -3.01 -17.95
N ASP A 508 4.08 -2.17 -16.99
CA ASP A 508 4.47 -0.78 -17.11
C ASP A 508 5.97 -0.69 -17.47
N PRO A 509 6.40 -0.13 -18.61
CA PRO A 509 7.82 0.09 -18.87
C PRO A 509 8.46 1.09 -17.87
N VAL A 510 7.66 1.93 -17.24
CA VAL A 510 8.04 2.75 -16.05
C VAL A 510 7.96 1.91 -14.77
N ALA A 511 7.15 0.86 -14.77
CA ALA A 511 6.99 -0.15 -13.75
C ALA A 511 7.64 -1.50 -14.13
N ALA A 512 8.49 -1.56 -15.16
CA ALA A 512 9.50 -2.61 -15.20
C ALA A 512 10.26 -2.48 -13.89
N GLN A 513 9.63 -3.05 -12.88
CA GLN A 513 9.98 -2.93 -11.47
C GLN A 513 11.44 -3.31 -11.34
N GLU A 514 12.27 -2.31 -11.41
CA GLU A 514 13.52 -2.50 -10.71
C GLU A 514 13.14 -2.81 -9.28
N PRO A 515 13.61 -3.89 -8.71
CA PRO A 515 13.19 -4.43 -7.42
C PRO A 515 13.57 -3.53 -6.23
N GLY A 516 13.52 -2.21 -6.40
CA GLY A 516 14.01 -1.20 -5.46
C GLY A 516 13.03 -0.59 -4.48
N ASP A 517 11.74 -0.68 -4.75
CA ASP A 517 10.78 0.15 -4.02
C ASP A 517 10.08 -0.54 -2.84
N LEU A 518 10.50 -1.73 -2.45
CA LEU A 518 9.80 -2.56 -1.48
C LEU A 518 10.08 -2.24 -0.01
N CYS A 519 11.17 -1.54 0.28
CA CYS A 519 11.57 -1.17 1.63
C CYS A 519 11.96 0.32 1.71
N ARG A 520 11.30 1.19 0.94
CA ARG A 520 11.48 2.63 1.03
C ARG A 520 10.33 3.30 1.73
N PRO A 521 10.60 4.31 2.57
CA PRO A 521 9.55 5.14 3.13
C PRO A 521 8.81 5.86 2.02
N ARG A 522 7.50 5.63 1.92
CA ARG A 522 6.61 6.35 1.01
C ARG A 522 5.98 7.53 1.73
N SER A 523 5.96 8.67 1.07
CA SER A 523 5.23 9.82 1.58
C SER A 523 3.72 9.55 1.49
N PRO A 524 2.95 9.75 2.58
CA PRO A 524 1.51 9.88 2.46
C PRO A 524 1.22 11.14 1.62
N GLY A 525 0.50 10.95 0.52
CA GLY A 525 -0.03 12.08 -0.24
C GLY A 525 -0.81 13.00 0.70
N ARG A 526 -0.53 14.30 0.68
CA ARG A 526 -1.41 15.28 1.32
C ARG A 526 -2.76 15.17 0.63
N GLY A 527 -3.73 14.53 1.29
CA GLY A 527 -5.13 14.69 0.92
C GLY A 527 -5.51 16.16 1.14
N PRO A 528 -6.42 16.70 0.31
CA PRO A 528 -6.93 18.04 0.57
C PRO A 528 -7.66 18.04 1.92
N VAL A 529 -7.47 19.12 2.63
CA VAL A 529 -8.11 19.48 3.92
C VAL A 529 -9.63 19.45 3.78
#